data_7ddec36d90f8e4de6bacf75ba73f395d
#
_entry.id   7ddec36d90f8e4de6bacf75ba73f395d
#
_cell.length_a   1.000
_cell.length_b   1.000
_cell.length_c   1.000
_cell.angle_alpha   90.00
_cell.angle_beta   90.00
_cell.angle_gamma   90.00
#
_symmetry.space_group_name_H-M   'P 1'
#
loop_
_entity.id
_entity.type
_entity.pdbx_description
1 polymer ?
#
loop_
_entity_poly.entity_id
_entity_poly.type
_entity_poly.pdbx_seq_one_letter_code
_entity_poly.pdbx_strand_id
1 'polypeptide(L)'
;MTTATTWQLTRAEISDAQAIHDLVNAFARKGEMLPRTMAEVYENLRDFYVVRDDAGATVACGGLHILWADLAEIKSLAVREDLQGRGLGQRIVNACLDEARQIGLTTAFALTYRPGFFEKLGFTQADVMTLPRKVWGECYRCPKFPGCNEIAMVRAL
;
A
#
# COMPACT_ATOMS: atom_id res chain seq x y z
N MET A 1 25.32 -3.29 -25.02
CA MET A 1 23.87 -3.54 -25.11
C MET A 1 23.29 -3.58 -23.71
N THR A 2 22.43 -2.63 -23.43
CA THR A 2 21.82 -2.53 -22.10
C THR A 2 20.64 -3.50 -22.04
N THR A 3 20.70 -4.45 -21.14
CA THR A 3 19.56 -5.34 -20.89
C THR A 3 18.51 -4.55 -20.08
N ALA A 4 17.26 -4.56 -20.54
CA ALA A 4 16.19 -3.92 -19.81
C ALA A 4 16.03 -4.61 -18.44
N THR A 5 15.90 -3.82 -17.37
CA THR A 5 15.67 -4.36 -16.03
C THR A 5 14.31 -5.06 -16.00
N THR A 6 14.30 -6.31 -15.55
CA THR A 6 13.08 -7.08 -15.38
C THR A 6 12.59 -6.91 -13.94
N TRP A 7 11.35 -6.42 -13.81
CA TRP A 7 10.71 -6.24 -12.51
C TRP A 7 9.77 -7.40 -12.25
N GLN A 8 9.97 -8.11 -11.16
CA GLN A 8 9.12 -9.25 -10.79
C GLN A 8 8.16 -8.87 -9.68
N LEU A 9 6.87 -8.89 -9.98
CA LEU A 9 5.81 -8.71 -8.98
C LEU A 9 5.40 -10.06 -8.45
N THR A 10 5.36 -10.20 -7.13
CA THR A 10 4.99 -11.46 -6.49
C THR A 10 4.42 -11.20 -5.09
N ARG A 11 3.81 -12.22 -4.51
CA ARG A 11 3.45 -12.24 -3.09
C ARG A 11 4.71 -12.14 -2.24
N ALA A 12 4.62 -11.41 -1.12
CA ALA A 12 5.73 -11.32 -0.19
C ALA A 12 6.02 -12.67 0.47
N GLU A 13 7.29 -12.91 0.68
CA GLU A 13 7.79 -14.08 1.43
C GLU A 13 8.46 -13.59 2.72
N ILE A 14 8.76 -14.52 3.63
CA ILE A 14 9.41 -14.18 4.89
C ILE A 14 10.71 -13.38 4.66
N SER A 15 11.46 -13.74 3.63
CA SER A 15 12.71 -13.06 3.30
C SER A 15 12.53 -11.60 2.85
N ASP A 16 11.31 -11.18 2.49
CA ASP A 16 11.03 -9.80 2.12
C ASP A 16 10.76 -8.89 3.32
N ALA A 17 10.54 -9.45 4.51
CA ALA A 17 10.04 -8.71 5.66
C ALA A 17 10.94 -7.53 6.05
N GLN A 18 12.26 -7.71 6.05
CA GLN A 18 13.19 -6.64 6.40
C GLN A 18 13.12 -5.48 5.39
N ALA A 19 13.06 -5.81 4.10
CA ALA A 19 12.97 -4.79 3.05
C ALA A 19 11.64 -4.03 3.13
N ILE A 20 10.53 -4.72 3.39
CA ILE A 20 9.23 -4.08 3.59
C ILE A 20 9.32 -3.10 4.76
N HIS A 21 9.86 -3.55 5.89
CA HIS A 21 10.05 -2.71 7.07
C HIS A 21 10.86 -1.46 6.73
N ASP A 22 11.97 -1.61 6.04
CA ASP A 22 12.86 -0.51 5.72
C ASP A 22 12.24 0.48 4.73
N LEU A 23 11.55 -0.03 3.70
CA LEU A 23 10.84 0.81 2.73
C LEU A 23 9.75 1.65 3.40
N VAL A 24 8.89 0.99 4.18
CA VAL A 24 7.76 1.67 4.83
C VAL A 24 8.27 2.70 5.83
N ASN A 25 9.24 2.36 6.66
CA ASN A 25 9.73 3.27 7.69
C ASN A 25 10.56 4.42 7.13
N ALA A 26 11.17 4.26 5.94
CA ALA A 26 11.82 5.37 5.25
C ALA A 26 10.81 6.49 4.94
N PHE A 27 9.61 6.11 4.47
CA PHE A 27 8.54 7.09 4.21
C PHE A 27 7.87 7.57 5.50
N ALA A 28 7.77 6.71 6.52
CA ALA A 28 7.23 7.11 7.82
C ALA A 28 8.07 8.21 8.46
N ARG A 29 9.40 8.14 8.33
CA ARG A 29 10.30 9.18 8.84
C ARG A 29 10.09 10.53 8.17
N LYS A 30 9.55 10.54 6.94
CA LYS A 30 9.17 11.77 6.22
C LYS A 30 7.76 12.23 6.55
N GLY A 31 7.04 11.51 7.42
CA GLY A 31 5.65 11.80 7.75
C GLY A 31 4.64 11.41 6.67
N GLU A 32 5.02 10.57 5.73
CA GLU A 32 4.17 10.18 4.59
C GLU A 32 3.37 8.92 4.82
N MET A 33 3.66 8.16 5.87
CA MET A 33 2.87 6.99 6.25
C MET A 33 3.15 6.59 7.70
N LEU A 34 2.31 5.69 8.22
CA LEU A 34 2.50 5.16 9.57
C LEU A 34 3.71 4.23 9.63
N PRO A 35 4.52 4.33 10.68
CA PRO A 35 5.61 3.39 10.88
C PRO A 35 5.08 1.99 11.21
N ARG A 36 5.87 0.97 10.87
CA ARG A 36 5.55 -0.43 11.18
C ARG A 36 6.71 -1.07 11.91
N THR A 37 6.40 -1.85 12.94
CA THR A 37 7.40 -2.70 13.61
C THR A 37 7.64 -3.95 12.77
N MET A 38 8.75 -4.65 13.04
CA MET A 38 8.99 -5.94 12.40
C MET A 38 7.88 -6.94 12.73
N ALA A 39 7.38 -6.94 13.97
CA ALA A 39 6.26 -7.82 14.36
C ALA A 39 5.03 -7.56 13.50
N GLU A 40 4.68 -6.29 13.29
CA GLU A 40 3.53 -5.92 12.44
C GLU A 40 3.74 -6.36 11.00
N VAL A 41 4.96 -6.24 10.48
CA VAL A 41 5.27 -6.70 9.11
C VAL A 41 5.05 -8.22 9.01
N TYR A 42 5.58 -8.98 9.97
CA TYR A 42 5.38 -10.44 9.95
C TYR A 42 3.92 -10.83 10.11
N GLU A 43 3.18 -10.18 11.01
CA GLU A 43 1.77 -10.50 11.25
C GLU A 43 0.90 -10.22 10.02
N ASN A 44 1.26 -9.22 9.22
CA ASN A 44 0.51 -8.80 8.04
C ASN A 44 1.19 -9.20 6.73
N LEU A 45 2.19 -10.08 6.77
CA LEU A 45 3.00 -10.40 5.59
C LEU A 45 2.16 -10.89 4.41
N ARG A 46 1.11 -11.66 4.68
CA ARG A 46 0.23 -12.19 3.63
C ARG A 46 -0.58 -11.13 2.89
N ASP A 47 -0.69 -9.95 3.47
CA ASP A 47 -1.36 -8.82 2.79
C ASP A 47 -0.51 -8.25 1.67
N PHE A 48 0.82 -8.46 1.71
CA PHE A 48 1.76 -7.73 0.88
C PHE A 48 2.06 -8.39 -0.46
N TYR A 49 2.17 -7.52 -1.46
CA TYR A 49 2.88 -7.78 -2.70
C TYR A 49 4.21 -7.04 -2.68
N VAL A 50 5.20 -7.59 -3.37
CA VAL A 50 6.51 -6.95 -3.54
C VAL A 50 6.92 -6.95 -5.00
N VAL A 51 7.79 -6.02 -5.35
CA VAL A 51 8.48 -6.02 -6.64
C VAL A 51 9.96 -6.23 -6.36
N ARG A 52 10.57 -7.18 -7.06
CA ARG A 52 11.99 -7.46 -6.99
C ARG A 52 12.68 -7.08 -8.30
N ASP A 53 13.91 -6.62 -8.18
CA ASP A 53 14.76 -6.33 -9.34
C ASP A 53 15.47 -7.60 -9.83
N ASP A 54 16.33 -7.45 -10.83
CA ASP A 54 17.06 -8.57 -11.44
C ASP A 54 18.00 -9.26 -10.43
N ALA A 55 18.47 -8.55 -9.44
CA ALA A 55 19.34 -9.10 -8.40
C ALA A 55 18.56 -9.77 -7.27
N GLY A 56 17.23 -9.77 -7.33
CA GLY A 56 16.38 -10.33 -6.30
C GLY A 56 16.11 -9.39 -5.13
N ALA A 57 16.54 -8.14 -5.21
CA ALA A 57 16.29 -7.17 -4.13
C ALA A 57 14.84 -6.66 -4.19
N THR A 58 14.21 -6.57 -3.03
CA THR A 58 12.87 -6.03 -2.89
C THR A 58 12.92 -4.51 -2.92
N VAL A 59 12.34 -3.92 -3.97
CA VAL A 59 12.44 -2.48 -4.24
C VAL A 59 11.11 -1.75 -4.09
N ALA A 60 10.01 -2.47 -3.95
CA ALA A 60 8.70 -1.88 -3.76
C ALA A 60 7.80 -2.85 -3.00
N CYS A 61 6.84 -2.32 -2.29
CA CYS A 61 5.85 -3.11 -1.56
C CYS A 61 4.52 -2.38 -1.48
N GLY A 62 3.47 -3.13 -1.18
CA GLY A 62 2.15 -2.60 -0.89
C GLY A 62 1.23 -3.72 -0.50
N GLY A 63 0.26 -3.45 0.35
CA GLY A 63 -0.62 -4.48 0.88
C GLY A 63 -2.10 -4.19 0.66
N LEU A 64 -2.87 -5.26 0.60
CA LEU A 64 -4.32 -5.23 0.64
C LEU A 64 -4.75 -5.78 1.99
N HIS A 65 -5.33 -4.93 2.83
CA HIS A 65 -5.75 -5.31 4.17
C HIS A 65 -7.27 -5.32 4.27
N ILE A 66 -7.84 -6.49 4.53
CA ILE A 66 -9.28 -6.65 4.66
C ILE A 66 -9.74 -6.05 5.98
N LEU A 67 -10.73 -5.15 5.94
CA LEU A 67 -11.30 -4.52 7.12
C LEU A 67 -12.71 -5.00 7.44
N TRP A 68 -13.47 -5.40 6.42
CA TRP A 68 -14.83 -5.89 6.59
C TRP A 68 -15.21 -6.73 5.37
N ALA A 69 -16.42 -7.28 5.39
CA ALA A 69 -16.90 -8.15 4.33
C ALA A 69 -16.89 -7.50 2.94
N ASP A 70 -16.97 -6.19 2.88
CA ASP A 70 -17.10 -5.43 1.65
C ASP A 70 -15.96 -4.42 1.43
N LEU A 71 -14.99 -4.32 2.35
CA LEU A 71 -14.05 -3.21 2.37
C LEU A 71 -12.63 -3.67 2.66
N ALA A 72 -11.69 -3.21 1.85
CA ALA A 72 -10.26 -3.40 2.10
C ALA A 72 -9.50 -2.11 1.85
N GLU A 73 -8.36 -1.99 2.53
CA GLU A 73 -7.46 -0.86 2.38
C GLU A 73 -6.20 -1.27 1.61
N ILE A 74 -5.82 -0.45 0.63
CA ILE A 74 -4.47 -0.54 0.04
C ILE A 74 -3.58 0.33 0.92
N LYS A 75 -2.60 -0.28 1.56
CA LYS A 75 -1.76 0.40 2.53
C LYS A 75 -0.29 0.06 2.39
N SER A 76 0.55 0.88 3.01
CA SER A 76 2.00 0.69 3.05
C SER A 76 2.61 0.56 1.65
N LEU A 77 2.06 1.31 0.70
CA LEU A 77 2.57 1.35 -0.67
C LEU A 77 3.83 2.20 -0.70
N ALA A 78 4.95 1.57 -0.96
CA ALA A 78 6.24 2.24 -0.94
C ALA A 78 7.10 1.74 -2.11
N VAL A 79 7.64 2.67 -2.87
CA VAL A 79 8.58 2.39 -3.97
C VAL A 79 9.87 3.11 -3.65
N ARG A 80 11.00 2.42 -3.76
CA ARG A 80 12.31 3.03 -3.53
C ARG A 80 12.45 4.30 -4.39
N GLU A 81 12.94 5.38 -3.79
CA GLU A 81 12.89 6.72 -4.39
C GLU A 81 13.49 6.79 -5.80
N ASP A 82 14.62 6.12 -6.00
CA ASP A 82 15.31 6.12 -7.29
C ASP A 82 14.56 5.35 -8.39
N LEU A 83 13.51 4.61 -8.02
CA LEU A 83 12.72 3.80 -8.96
C LEU A 83 11.29 4.29 -9.11
N GLN A 84 10.94 5.43 -8.53
CA GLN A 84 9.62 6.02 -8.71
C GLN A 84 9.45 6.51 -10.15
N GLY A 85 8.18 6.57 -10.60
CA GLY A 85 7.87 6.99 -11.96
C GLY A 85 8.03 5.90 -13.02
N ARG A 86 8.25 4.65 -12.62
CA ARG A 86 8.42 3.51 -13.55
C ARG A 86 7.22 2.57 -13.57
N GLY A 87 6.12 2.95 -12.92
CA GLY A 87 4.89 2.15 -12.89
C GLY A 87 4.89 1.01 -11.89
N LEU A 88 5.86 0.91 -10.99
CA LEU A 88 5.93 -0.18 -10.01
C LEU A 88 4.79 -0.11 -8.99
N GLY A 89 4.50 1.08 -8.48
CA GLY A 89 3.38 1.27 -7.56
C GLY A 89 2.05 0.94 -8.20
N GLN A 90 1.84 1.34 -9.45
CA GLN A 90 0.63 1.01 -10.21
C GLN A 90 0.45 -0.50 -10.36
N ARG A 91 1.52 -1.23 -10.64
CA ARG A 91 1.46 -2.69 -10.76
C ARG A 91 1.02 -3.33 -9.44
N ILE A 92 1.53 -2.84 -8.30
CA ILE A 92 1.15 -3.35 -6.99
C ILE A 92 -0.32 -3.06 -6.71
N VAL A 93 -0.79 -1.84 -6.96
CA VAL A 93 -2.20 -1.50 -6.75
C VAL A 93 -3.11 -2.36 -7.61
N ASN A 94 -2.76 -2.56 -8.89
CA ASN A 94 -3.56 -3.40 -9.78
C ASN A 94 -3.62 -4.85 -9.28
N ALA A 95 -2.52 -5.39 -8.78
CA ALA A 95 -2.51 -6.73 -8.18
C ALA A 95 -3.44 -6.80 -6.95
N CYS A 96 -3.41 -5.77 -6.11
CA CYS A 96 -4.31 -5.68 -4.95
C CYS A 96 -5.78 -5.62 -5.38
N LEU A 97 -6.10 -4.83 -6.40
CA LEU A 97 -7.47 -4.71 -6.89
C LEU A 97 -7.97 -6.02 -7.50
N ASP A 98 -7.12 -6.71 -8.25
CA ASP A 98 -7.47 -8.01 -8.83
C ASP A 98 -7.75 -9.04 -7.72
N GLU A 99 -6.91 -9.09 -6.71
CA GLU A 99 -7.14 -9.97 -5.56
C GLU A 99 -8.44 -9.62 -4.84
N ALA A 100 -8.68 -8.34 -4.60
CA ALA A 100 -9.89 -7.87 -3.93
C ALA A 100 -11.15 -8.36 -4.65
N ARG A 101 -11.15 -8.28 -5.99
CA ARG A 101 -12.27 -8.80 -6.80
C ARG A 101 -12.40 -10.31 -6.66
N GLN A 102 -11.29 -11.03 -6.73
CA GLN A 102 -11.28 -12.50 -6.64
C GLN A 102 -11.84 -13.01 -5.32
N ILE A 103 -11.57 -12.32 -4.22
CA ILE A 103 -12.05 -12.74 -2.90
C ILE A 103 -13.42 -12.15 -2.54
N GLY A 104 -14.02 -11.38 -3.43
CA GLY A 104 -15.41 -10.94 -3.26
C GLY A 104 -15.60 -9.59 -2.60
N LEU A 105 -14.55 -8.77 -2.50
CA LEU A 105 -14.68 -7.40 -1.97
C LEU A 105 -15.31 -6.49 -3.02
N THR A 106 -16.09 -5.51 -2.56
CA THR A 106 -16.79 -4.58 -3.44
C THR A 106 -16.22 -3.17 -3.41
N THR A 107 -15.38 -2.85 -2.42
CA THR A 107 -14.80 -1.50 -2.28
C THR A 107 -13.37 -1.60 -1.77
N ALA A 108 -12.49 -0.83 -2.39
CA ALA A 108 -11.12 -0.61 -1.92
C ALA A 108 -10.91 0.88 -1.65
N PHE A 109 -10.09 1.20 -0.64
CA PHE A 109 -9.72 2.58 -0.38
C PHE A 109 -8.25 2.69 -0.03
N ALA A 110 -7.73 3.91 -0.07
CA ALA A 110 -6.38 4.24 0.37
C ALA A 110 -6.41 5.61 1.04
N LEU A 111 -5.58 5.80 2.06
CA LEU A 111 -5.31 7.11 2.64
C LEU A 111 -3.96 7.57 2.10
N THR A 112 -3.91 8.76 1.50
CA THR A 112 -2.74 9.17 0.75
C THR A 112 -2.51 10.67 0.80
N TYR A 113 -1.25 11.08 0.64
CA TYR A 113 -0.87 12.46 0.33
C TYR A 113 -0.74 12.69 -1.19
N ARG A 114 -0.96 11.65 -2.00
CA ARG A 114 -0.79 11.68 -3.46
C ARG A 114 -2.05 11.23 -4.18
N PRO A 115 -3.14 12.01 -4.07
CA PRO A 115 -4.43 11.59 -4.66
C PRO A 115 -4.36 11.42 -6.18
N GLY A 116 -3.53 12.21 -6.87
CA GLY A 116 -3.41 12.11 -8.33
C GLY A 116 -2.93 10.73 -8.80
N PHE A 117 -2.08 10.07 -8.02
CA PHE A 117 -1.65 8.71 -8.33
C PHE A 117 -2.84 7.75 -8.34
N PHE A 118 -3.70 7.84 -7.33
CA PHE A 118 -4.87 6.96 -7.22
C PHE A 118 -5.98 7.35 -8.20
N GLU A 119 -6.13 8.63 -8.52
CA GLU A 119 -7.10 9.06 -9.53
C GLU A 119 -6.85 8.38 -10.88
N LYS A 120 -5.59 8.27 -11.28
CA LYS A 120 -5.22 7.59 -12.52
C LYS A 120 -5.59 6.11 -12.52
N LEU A 121 -5.79 5.53 -11.33
CA LEU A 121 -6.16 4.13 -11.15
C LEU A 121 -7.66 3.94 -10.91
N GLY A 122 -8.45 4.99 -11.14
CA GLY A 122 -9.90 4.91 -11.06
C GLY A 122 -10.49 5.17 -9.68
N PHE A 123 -9.69 5.66 -8.74
CA PHE A 123 -10.17 6.05 -7.41
C PHE A 123 -10.74 7.46 -7.44
N THR A 124 -11.71 7.72 -6.58
CA THR A 124 -12.28 9.05 -6.38
C THR A 124 -12.12 9.47 -4.92
N GLN A 125 -12.03 10.78 -4.70
CA GLN A 125 -11.86 11.31 -3.37
C GLN A 125 -13.13 11.13 -2.54
N ALA A 126 -12.97 10.77 -1.25
CA ALA A 126 -14.06 10.64 -0.30
C ALA A 126 -13.66 11.25 1.03
N ASP A 127 -14.66 11.53 1.88
CA ASP A 127 -14.40 11.98 3.25
C ASP A 127 -13.95 10.78 4.09
N VAL A 128 -12.81 10.92 4.78
CA VAL A 128 -12.27 9.87 5.65
C VAL A 128 -13.26 9.47 6.72
N MET A 129 -14.11 10.38 7.16
CA MET A 129 -15.12 10.10 8.19
C MET A 129 -16.23 9.17 7.69
N THR A 130 -16.32 8.94 6.37
CA THR A 130 -17.23 7.92 5.82
C THR A 130 -16.65 6.51 5.94
N LEU A 131 -15.43 6.37 6.46
CA LEU A 131 -14.72 5.10 6.64
C LEU A 131 -14.54 4.82 8.14
N PRO A 132 -15.64 4.57 8.89
CA PRO A 132 -15.56 4.51 10.36
C PRO A 132 -14.68 3.36 10.87
N ARG A 133 -14.61 2.25 10.13
CA ARG A 133 -13.78 1.11 10.53
C ARG A 133 -12.30 1.48 10.55
N LYS A 134 -11.86 2.26 9.57
CA LYS A 134 -10.48 2.76 9.51
C LYS A 134 -10.21 3.73 10.66
N VAL A 135 -11.15 4.61 10.96
CA VAL A 135 -11.01 5.57 12.06
C VAL A 135 -10.87 4.83 13.41
N TRP A 136 -11.72 3.83 13.65
CA TRP A 136 -11.65 3.04 14.88
C TRP A 136 -10.44 2.12 14.94
N GLY A 137 -9.82 1.80 13.80
CA GLY A 137 -8.59 1.03 13.72
C GLY A 137 -7.35 1.88 13.88
N GLU A 138 -6.56 1.99 12.81
CA GLU A 138 -5.25 2.64 12.85
C GLU A 138 -5.33 4.16 13.01
N CYS A 139 -6.31 4.81 12.36
CA CYS A 139 -6.42 6.27 12.42
C CYS A 139 -6.65 6.76 13.84
N TYR A 140 -7.44 6.06 14.63
CA TYR A 140 -7.72 6.44 16.00
C TYR A 140 -6.45 6.46 16.86
N ARG A 141 -5.49 5.58 16.56
CA ARG A 141 -4.22 5.49 17.28
C ARG A 141 -3.11 6.32 16.66
N CYS A 142 -3.37 6.93 15.51
CA CYS A 142 -2.37 7.73 14.80
C CYS A 142 -2.14 9.07 15.52
N PRO A 143 -0.87 9.50 15.72
CA PRO A 143 -0.58 10.80 16.35
C PRO A 143 -1.16 11.99 15.60
N LYS A 144 -1.45 11.85 14.30
CA LYS A 144 -2.05 12.91 13.49
C LYS A 144 -3.56 13.01 13.63
N PHE A 145 -4.22 12.00 14.20
CA PHE A 145 -5.67 12.01 14.36
C PHE A 145 -6.09 12.99 15.47
N PRO A 146 -7.20 13.76 15.31
CA PRO A 146 -8.06 13.87 14.12
C PRO A 146 -7.59 14.89 13.08
N GLY A 147 -6.45 15.50 13.27
CA GLY A 147 -5.90 16.55 12.41
C GLY A 147 -5.15 16.04 11.19
N CYS A 148 -5.30 14.76 10.82
CA CYS A 148 -4.62 14.18 9.67
C CYS A 148 -5.10 14.84 8.38
N ASN A 149 -4.14 15.20 7.51
CA ASN A 149 -4.43 15.80 6.21
C ASN A 149 -4.30 14.82 5.04
N GLU A 150 -4.22 13.53 5.32
CA GLU A 150 -4.31 12.51 4.27
C GLU A 150 -5.67 12.55 3.60
N ILE A 151 -5.67 12.27 2.30
CA ILE A 151 -6.88 12.24 1.49
C ILE A 151 -7.34 10.80 1.33
N ALA A 152 -8.63 10.54 1.58
CA ALA A 152 -9.21 9.24 1.35
C ALA A 152 -9.60 9.10 -0.12
N MET A 153 -9.11 8.05 -0.76
CA MET A 153 -9.41 7.71 -2.14
C MET A 153 -10.13 6.37 -2.15
N VAL A 154 -11.26 6.29 -2.84
CA VAL A 154 -12.14 5.12 -2.82
C VAL A 154 -12.40 4.65 -4.24
N ARG A 155 -12.46 3.33 -4.43
CA ARG A 155 -12.81 2.71 -5.71
C ARG A 155 -13.79 1.57 -5.50
N ALA A 156 -14.91 1.60 -6.25
CA ALA A 156 -15.82 0.46 -6.38
C ALA A 156 -15.18 -0.60 -7.28
N LEU A 157 -15.34 -1.85 -6.90
CA LEU A 157 -14.72 -2.97 -7.60
C LEU A 157 -15.69 -3.74 -8.50
#